data_9305124028f0d7fce9ae045b262cc6ee
#
_entry.id   9305124028f0d7fce9ae045b262cc6ee
#
_cell.length_a   1.000
_cell.length_b   1.000
_cell.length_c   1.000
_cell.angle_alpha   90.00
_cell.angle_beta   90.00
_cell.angle_gamma   90.00
#
_symmetry.space_group_name_H-M   'P 1'
#
loop_
_entity.id
_entity.type
_entity.pdbx_description
1 polymer ?
#
loop_
_entity_poly.entity_id
_entity_poly.type
_entity_poly.pdbx_seq_one_letter_code
_entity_poly.pdbx_strand_id
1 'polypeptide(L)'
;LQNTSAGNVCVIVSTAPLFTALLKRLTDPTSKKLPKRFFLGFVLAIGGIALITFGGQQVHLSPIGDLTALLSALMWALYNLTTERLERAGESAMAVTRRIFFYGILFTLPFIPLTGTTFPPNVLFTPMIGLNLLFLGILDSAICFASWNYAVQQLGPVATSIYIYLQPVGTILLGVLILHERLTLTSCIGILLTFAGLLLS
;
A
#
# COMPACT_ATOMS: atom_id res chain seq x y z
N LEU A 1 7.58 -11.80 -1.20
CA LEU A 1 8.53 -11.84 -0.07
C LEU A 1 9.51 -13.04 -0.15
N GLN A 2 9.22 -14.07 -0.95
CA GLN A 2 10.17 -15.20 -1.10
C GLN A 2 11.47 -14.78 -1.81
N ASN A 3 11.41 -13.76 -2.68
CA ASN A 3 12.52 -13.34 -3.53
C ASN A 3 13.07 -11.95 -3.20
N THR A 4 12.53 -11.25 -2.20
CA THR A 4 13.01 -9.93 -1.79
C THR A 4 12.67 -9.65 -0.32
N SER A 5 13.35 -8.69 0.29
CA SER A 5 13.09 -8.31 1.68
C SER A 5 11.81 -7.48 1.83
N ALA A 6 11.16 -7.58 2.99
CA ALA A 6 10.00 -6.74 3.30
C ALA A 6 10.33 -5.24 3.23
N GLY A 7 11.57 -4.87 3.56
CA GLY A 7 12.05 -3.51 3.47
C GLY A 7 12.11 -2.99 2.03
N ASN A 8 12.68 -3.77 1.10
CA ASN A 8 12.70 -3.40 -0.31
C ASN A 8 11.28 -3.22 -0.85
N VAL A 9 10.38 -4.17 -0.55
CA VAL A 9 8.96 -4.08 -0.96
C VAL A 9 8.33 -2.80 -0.42
N CYS A 10 8.55 -2.45 0.84
CA CYS A 10 7.99 -1.25 1.47
C CYS A 10 8.41 0.02 0.71
N VAL A 11 9.70 0.17 0.42
CA VAL A 11 10.22 1.34 -0.32
C VAL A 11 9.68 1.38 -1.74
N ILE A 12 9.67 0.25 -2.45
CA ILE A 12 9.21 0.18 -3.84
C ILE A 12 7.70 0.44 -3.93
N VAL A 13 6.89 -0.16 -3.06
CA VAL A 13 5.42 0.07 -3.06
C VAL A 13 5.08 1.51 -2.70
N SER A 14 5.92 2.18 -1.91
CA SER A 14 5.76 3.61 -1.61
C SER A 14 5.94 4.52 -2.85
N THR A 15 6.34 3.98 -4.01
CA THR A 15 6.32 4.72 -5.28
C THR A 15 4.93 4.77 -5.92
N ALA A 16 3.93 4.05 -5.41
CA ALA A 16 2.58 4.03 -5.93
C ALA A 16 1.91 5.41 -6.11
N PRO A 17 2.11 6.42 -5.23
CA PRO A 17 1.59 7.77 -5.46
C PRO A 17 2.12 8.42 -6.73
N LEU A 18 3.39 8.21 -7.06
CA LEU A 18 3.97 8.71 -8.30
C LEU A 18 3.31 8.07 -9.53
N PHE A 19 3.15 6.73 -9.52
CA PHE A 19 2.43 6.02 -10.59
C PHE A 19 0.99 6.49 -10.70
N THR A 20 0.28 6.66 -9.59
CA THR A 20 -1.10 7.17 -9.58
C THR A 20 -1.18 8.56 -10.21
N ALA A 21 -0.28 9.47 -9.85
CA ALA A 21 -0.24 10.82 -10.37
C ALA A 21 0.09 10.87 -11.87
N LEU A 22 1.08 10.07 -12.30
CA LEU A 22 1.47 9.99 -13.72
C LEU A 22 0.38 9.36 -14.57
N LEU A 23 -0.18 8.23 -14.16
CA LEU A 23 -1.28 7.55 -14.87
C LEU A 23 -2.53 8.42 -14.92
N LYS A 24 -2.87 9.12 -13.82
CA LYS A 24 -3.99 10.06 -13.81
C LYS A 24 -3.82 11.13 -14.89
N ARG A 25 -2.62 11.69 -14.99
CA ARG A 25 -2.32 12.69 -16.01
C ARG A 25 -2.40 12.15 -17.45
N LEU A 26 -1.98 10.90 -17.67
CA LEU A 26 -2.04 10.24 -18.98
C LEU A 26 -3.47 9.90 -19.38
N THR A 27 -4.31 9.53 -18.44
CA THR A 27 -5.68 9.05 -18.69
C THR A 27 -6.74 10.15 -18.61
N ASP A 28 -6.42 11.29 -17.98
CA ASP A 28 -7.32 12.43 -17.84
C ASP A 28 -6.57 13.71 -18.24
N PRO A 29 -6.68 14.15 -19.52
CA PRO A 29 -6.01 15.35 -20.03
C PRO A 29 -6.43 16.65 -19.30
N THR A 30 -7.60 16.62 -18.63
CA THR A 30 -8.12 17.76 -17.86
C THR A 30 -7.49 17.86 -16.46
N SER A 31 -6.76 16.81 -16.05
CA SER A 31 -6.10 16.80 -14.74
C SER A 31 -5.06 17.92 -14.63
N LYS A 32 -5.01 18.56 -13.46
CA LYS A 32 -4.05 19.64 -13.18
C LYS A 32 -2.61 19.14 -13.36
N LYS A 33 -1.74 20.02 -13.87
CA LYS A 33 -0.30 19.73 -13.94
C LYS A 33 0.24 19.48 -12.53
N LEU A 34 1.04 18.44 -12.38
CA LEU A 34 1.71 18.14 -11.12
C LEU A 34 2.69 19.29 -10.80
N PRO A 35 2.56 19.95 -9.65
CA PRO A 35 3.47 21.01 -9.28
C PRO A 35 4.87 20.45 -8.96
N LYS A 36 5.91 21.25 -9.14
CA LYS A 36 7.29 20.85 -8.80
C LYS A 36 7.43 20.40 -7.34
N ARG A 37 6.66 20.99 -6.43
CA ARG A 37 6.61 20.61 -5.01
C ARG A 37 6.19 19.15 -4.80
N PHE A 38 5.31 18.58 -5.66
CA PHE A 38 4.92 17.17 -5.60
C PHE A 38 6.14 16.26 -5.78
N PHE A 39 6.97 16.52 -6.78
CA PHE A 39 8.18 15.73 -7.02
C PHE A 39 9.19 15.88 -5.88
N LEU A 40 9.34 17.07 -5.32
CA LEU A 40 10.19 17.29 -4.15
C LEU A 40 9.65 16.52 -2.94
N GLY A 41 8.34 16.59 -2.69
CA GLY A 41 7.66 15.82 -1.65
C GLY A 41 7.84 14.32 -1.82
N PHE A 42 7.69 13.82 -3.05
CA PHE A 42 7.96 12.43 -3.38
C PHE A 42 9.39 11.99 -3.03
N VAL A 43 10.41 12.77 -3.46
CA VAL A 43 11.82 12.44 -3.16
C VAL A 43 12.10 12.45 -1.67
N LEU A 44 11.57 13.44 -0.92
CA LEU A 44 11.72 13.50 0.54
C LEU A 44 11.02 12.31 1.23
N ALA A 45 9.80 11.97 0.81
CA ALA A 45 9.07 10.85 1.39
C ALA A 45 9.81 9.52 1.15
N ILE A 46 10.22 9.24 -0.08
CA ILE A 46 10.96 8.01 -0.41
C ILE A 46 12.30 7.96 0.31
N GLY A 47 13.02 9.08 0.39
CA GLY A 47 14.26 9.17 1.16
C GLY A 47 14.05 8.90 2.65
N GLY A 48 12.99 9.45 3.23
CA GLY A 48 12.59 9.18 4.62
C GLY A 48 12.23 7.72 4.85
N ILE A 49 11.43 7.13 3.97
CA ILE A 49 11.04 5.71 4.03
C ILE A 49 12.27 4.80 3.88
N ALA A 50 13.19 5.12 2.98
CA ALA A 50 14.43 4.37 2.82
C ALA A 50 15.30 4.43 4.09
N LEU A 51 15.42 5.59 4.74
CA LEU A 51 16.13 5.73 6.02
C LEU A 51 15.46 4.92 7.13
N ILE A 52 14.14 4.93 7.21
CA ILE A 52 13.37 4.11 8.15
C ILE A 52 13.68 2.63 7.93
N THR A 53 13.61 2.20 6.69
CA THR A 53 13.65 0.79 6.32
C THR A 53 15.08 0.21 6.40
N PHE A 54 16.07 0.97 5.92
CA PHE A 54 17.45 0.48 5.79
C PHE A 54 18.40 1.06 6.84
N GLY A 55 17.91 1.86 7.79
CA GLY A 55 18.71 2.55 8.81
C GLY A 55 19.49 1.66 9.77
N GLY A 56 20.10 0.61 9.28
CA GLY A 56 20.93 -0.36 10.00
C GLY A 56 20.97 -1.75 9.37
N GLN A 57 20.31 -1.94 8.23
CA GLN A 57 20.27 -3.22 7.53
C GLN A 57 20.91 -3.14 6.14
N GLN A 58 21.46 -4.25 5.70
CA GLN A 58 21.97 -4.36 4.33
C GLN A 58 20.83 -4.44 3.32
N VAL A 59 20.92 -3.67 2.26
CA VAL A 59 19.98 -3.71 1.13
C VAL A 59 20.29 -4.93 0.28
N HIS A 60 19.39 -5.91 0.25
CA HIS A 60 19.49 -7.06 -0.64
C HIS A 60 18.66 -6.82 -1.90
N LEU A 61 19.32 -6.45 -3.00
CA LEU A 61 18.65 -6.29 -4.29
C LEU A 61 18.32 -7.66 -4.89
N SER A 62 17.06 -7.85 -5.25
CA SER A 62 16.58 -9.04 -5.97
C SER A 62 15.80 -8.60 -7.21
N PRO A 63 16.37 -8.71 -8.41
CA PRO A 63 15.74 -8.17 -9.61
C PRO A 63 14.30 -8.67 -9.84
N ILE A 64 14.05 -9.96 -9.60
CA ILE A 64 12.71 -10.56 -9.76
C ILE A 64 11.76 -10.06 -8.67
N GLY A 65 12.19 -10.05 -7.41
CA GLY A 65 11.40 -9.60 -6.28
C GLY A 65 11.07 -8.11 -6.37
N ASP A 66 12.06 -7.30 -6.73
CA ASP A 66 11.91 -5.86 -6.84
C ASP A 66 11.03 -5.47 -8.05
N LEU A 67 11.15 -6.20 -9.17
CA LEU A 67 10.26 -6.02 -10.33
C LEU A 67 8.81 -6.37 -10.00
N THR A 68 8.57 -7.46 -9.26
CA THR A 68 7.20 -7.84 -8.83
C THR A 68 6.62 -6.82 -7.85
N ALA A 69 7.42 -6.24 -6.96
CA ALA A 69 7.00 -5.15 -6.07
C ALA A 69 6.64 -3.89 -6.86
N LEU A 70 7.43 -3.54 -7.88
CA LEU A 70 7.15 -2.40 -8.75
C LEU A 70 5.86 -2.59 -9.55
N LEU A 71 5.64 -3.80 -10.07
CA LEU A 71 4.39 -4.16 -10.75
C LEU A 71 3.20 -4.06 -9.78
N SER A 72 3.36 -4.46 -8.53
CA SER A 72 2.31 -4.31 -7.50
C SER A 72 1.97 -2.84 -7.25
N ALA A 73 2.98 -1.95 -7.17
CA ALA A 73 2.77 -0.50 -7.04
C ALA A 73 2.00 0.08 -8.24
N LEU A 74 2.33 -0.39 -9.45
CA LEU A 74 1.62 0.01 -10.67
C LEU A 74 0.16 -0.50 -10.68
N MET A 75 -0.06 -1.76 -10.29
CA MET A 75 -1.41 -2.33 -10.19
C MET A 75 -2.25 -1.58 -9.14
N TRP A 76 -1.65 -1.19 -8.02
CA TRP A 76 -2.31 -0.36 -7.01
C TRP A 76 -2.72 1.00 -7.56
N ALA A 77 -1.87 1.64 -8.36
CA ALA A 77 -2.20 2.89 -9.02
C ALA A 77 -3.36 2.73 -10.02
N LEU A 78 -3.37 1.67 -10.83
CA LEU A 78 -4.47 1.35 -11.75
C LEU A 78 -5.76 1.05 -10.99
N TYR A 79 -5.68 0.33 -9.89
CA TYR A 79 -6.82 0.08 -9.00
C TYR A 79 -7.46 1.40 -8.54
N ASN A 80 -6.67 2.34 -7.98
CA ASN A 80 -7.17 3.63 -7.51
C ASN A 80 -7.86 4.44 -8.63
N LEU A 81 -7.29 4.46 -9.84
CA LEU A 81 -7.89 5.17 -10.99
C LEU A 81 -9.17 4.49 -11.49
N THR A 82 -9.21 3.17 -11.45
CA THR A 82 -10.41 2.42 -11.84
C THR A 82 -11.54 2.63 -10.84
N THR A 83 -11.22 2.61 -9.55
CA THR A 83 -12.15 2.92 -8.46
C THR A 83 -12.77 4.31 -8.65
N GLU A 84 -11.95 5.34 -8.87
CA GLU A 84 -12.44 6.69 -9.14
C GLU A 84 -13.39 6.75 -10.35
N ARG A 85 -13.07 6.02 -11.43
CA ARG A 85 -13.94 6.00 -12.62
C ARG A 85 -15.30 5.37 -12.35
N LEU A 86 -15.33 4.27 -11.59
CA LEU A 86 -16.58 3.60 -11.21
C LEU A 86 -17.44 4.49 -10.32
N GLU A 87 -16.82 5.19 -9.38
CA GLU A 87 -17.51 6.13 -8.50
C GLU A 87 -18.04 7.35 -9.25
N ARG A 88 -17.29 7.89 -10.22
CA ARG A 88 -17.77 8.94 -11.12
C ARG A 88 -18.97 8.49 -11.99
N ALA A 89 -19.07 7.18 -12.26
CA ALA A 89 -20.20 6.58 -12.94
C ALA A 89 -21.43 6.35 -12.03
N GLY A 90 -21.36 6.77 -10.77
CA GLY A 90 -22.47 6.70 -9.80
C GLY A 90 -22.45 5.49 -8.88
N GLU A 91 -21.38 4.67 -8.93
CA GLU A 91 -21.26 3.52 -8.03
C GLU A 91 -20.79 3.98 -6.64
N SER A 92 -21.40 3.44 -5.59
CA SER A 92 -20.95 3.74 -4.23
C SER A 92 -19.63 3.01 -3.88
N ALA A 93 -18.79 3.63 -3.03
CA ALA A 93 -17.53 3.02 -2.56
C ALA A 93 -17.73 1.60 -1.99
N MET A 94 -18.83 1.37 -1.26
CA MET A 94 -19.17 0.06 -0.72
C MET A 94 -19.48 -0.97 -1.82
N ALA A 95 -20.22 -0.57 -2.86
CA ALA A 95 -20.55 -1.45 -3.98
C ALA A 95 -19.28 -1.81 -4.79
N VAL A 96 -18.39 -0.84 -5.00
CA VAL A 96 -17.11 -1.03 -5.66
C VAL A 96 -16.25 -2.01 -4.85
N THR A 97 -16.10 -1.79 -3.55
CA THR A 97 -15.33 -2.67 -2.65
C THR A 97 -15.85 -4.10 -2.70
N ARG A 98 -17.18 -4.29 -2.56
CA ARG A 98 -17.80 -5.62 -2.64
C ARG A 98 -17.50 -6.34 -3.95
N ARG A 99 -17.62 -5.65 -5.10
CA ARG A 99 -17.32 -6.24 -6.40
C ARG A 99 -15.86 -6.62 -6.54
N ILE A 100 -14.94 -5.78 -6.08
CA ILE A 100 -13.50 -6.05 -6.14
C ILE A 100 -13.16 -7.32 -5.36
N PHE A 101 -13.65 -7.47 -4.14
CA PHE A 101 -13.42 -8.69 -3.35
C PHE A 101 -14.08 -9.91 -3.97
N PHE A 102 -15.32 -9.78 -4.48
CA PHE A 102 -16.01 -10.89 -5.14
C PHE A 102 -15.23 -11.40 -6.35
N TYR A 103 -14.85 -10.52 -7.28
CA TYR A 103 -14.06 -10.91 -8.44
C TYR A 103 -12.63 -11.31 -8.05
N GLY A 104 -12.04 -10.68 -7.06
CA GLY A 104 -10.73 -11.05 -6.53
C GLY A 104 -10.71 -12.50 -6.04
N ILE A 105 -11.70 -12.92 -5.26
CA ILE A 105 -11.87 -14.30 -4.82
C ILE A 105 -12.10 -15.22 -6.02
N LEU A 106 -13.03 -14.86 -6.91
CA LEU A 106 -13.37 -15.67 -8.08
C LEU A 106 -12.15 -15.95 -8.97
N PHE A 107 -11.30 -14.95 -9.21
CA PHE A 107 -10.10 -15.11 -10.02
C PHE A 107 -8.95 -15.77 -9.26
N THR A 108 -8.88 -15.68 -7.94
CA THR A 108 -7.80 -16.28 -7.13
C THR A 108 -8.05 -17.77 -6.88
N LEU A 109 -9.30 -18.19 -6.70
CA LEU A 109 -9.66 -19.57 -6.39
C LEU A 109 -9.04 -20.62 -7.34
N PRO A 110 -9.05 -20.44 -8.68
CA PRO A 110 -8.46 -21.42 -9.61
C PRO A 110 -6.95 -21.60 -9.45
N PHE A 111 -6.25 -20.59 -8.89
CA PHE A 111 -4.80 -20.65 -8.73
C PHE A 111 -4.37 -21.36 -7.44
N ILE A 112 -5.25 -21.53 -6.45
CA ILE A 112 -4.92 -22.19 -5.18
C ILE A 112 -4.39 -23.62 -5.42
N PRO A 113 -5.04 -24.47 -6.23
CA PRO A 113 -4.52 -25.82 -6.50
C PRO A 113 -3.15 -25.82 -7.20
N LEU A 114 -2.88 -24.79 -8.04
CA LEU A 114 -1.62 -24.68 -8.78
C LEU A 114 -0.43 -24.32 -7.88
N THR A 115 -0.68 -23.69 -6.73
CA THR A 115 0.38 -23.37 -5.75
C THR A 115 0.79 -24.56 -4.89
N GLY A 116 0.10 -25.69 -4.97
CA GLY A 116 0.34 -26.85 -4.11
C GLY A 116 0.04 -26.60 -2.63
N THR A 117 -0.62 -25.49 -2.31
CA THR A 117 -0.93 -25.10 -0.94
C THR A 117 -2.05 -25.99 -0.40
N THR A 118 -1.76 -26.75 0.64
CA THR A 118 -2.76 -27.52 1.38
C THR A 118 -3.19 -26.74 2.61
N PHE A 119 -4.48 -26.63 2.82
CA PHE A 119 -5.05 -26.00 4.02
C PHE A 119 -5.56 -27.10 4.96
N PRO A 120 -4.75 -27.57 5.94
CA PRO A 120 -5.22 -28.57 6.87
C PRO A 120 -6.33 -27.95 7.75
N PRO A 121 -7.55 -28.57 7.78
CA PRO A 121 -8.70 -27.98 8.47
C PRO A 121 -8.45 -27.73 9.96
N ASN A 122 -7.69 -28.60 10.61
CA ASN A 122 -7.32 -28.48 12.03
C ASN A 122 -6.54 -27.20 12.34
N VAL A 123 -5.77 -26.68 11.40
CA VAL A 123 -5.03 -25.42 11.57
C VAL A 123 -5.97 -24.22 11.50
N LEU A 124 -6.95 -24.24 10.59
CA LEU A 124 -7.92 -23.16 10.44
C LEU A 124 -8.80 -22.96 11.69
N PHE A 125 -9.11 -24.04 12.40
CA PHE A 125 -9.91 -24.00 13.64
C PHE A 125 -9.10 -23.71 14.90
N THR A 126 -7.79 -23.46 14.80
CA THR A 126 -7.00 -22.97 15.92
C THR A 126 -7.48 -21.55 16.30
N PRO A 127 -7.87 -21.28 17.57
CA PRO A 127 -8.48 -20.00 17.95
C PRO A 127 -7.64 -18.77 17.58
N MET A 128 -6.32 -18.86 17.72
CA MET A 128 -5.39 -17.80 17.37
C MET A 128 -5.38 -17.50 15.86
N ILE A 129 -5.40 -18.53 15.04
CA ILE A 129 -5.43 -18.39 13.58
C ILE A 129 -6.80 -17.88 13.13
N GLY A 130 -7.88 -18.40 13.72
CA GLY A 130 -9.24 -17.91 13.47
C GLY A 130 -9.38 -16.42 13.79
N LEU A 131 -8.85 -15.97 14.93
CA LEU A 131 -8.86 -14.55 15.31
C LEU A 131 -8.07 -13.69 14.34
N ASN A 132 -6.88 -14.13 13.92
CA ASN A 132 -6.07 -13.44 12.92
C ASN A 132 -6.78 -13.35 11.56
N LEU A 133 -7.46 -14.41 11.12
CA LEU A 133 -8.24 -14.42 9.88
C LEU A 133 -9.44 -13.49 9.97
N LEU A 134 -10.13 -13.42 11.11
CA LEU A 134 -11.21 -12.46 11.35
C LEU A 134 -10.69 -11.03 11.34
N PHE A 135 -9.56 -10.77 11.98
CA PHE A 135 -8.91 -9.46 11.95
C PHE A 135 -8.58 -9.04 10.51
N LEU A 136 -7.92 -9.89 9.73
CA LEU A 136 -7.56 -9.61 8.34
C LEU A 136 -8.81 -9.47 7.45
N GLY A 137 -9.83 -10.30 7.64
CA GLY A 137 -11.04 -10.25 6.82
C GLY A 137 -11.93 -9.03 7.13
N ILE A 138 -12.16 -8.73 8.40
CA ILE A 138 -13.09 -7.66 8.81
C ILE A 138 -12.38 -6.32 8.87
N LEU A 139 -11.31 -6.20 9.66
CA LEU A 139 -10.63 -4.91 9.83
C LEU A 139 -9.82 -4.52 8.62
N ASP A 140 -8.89 -5.35 8.20
CA ASP A 140 -7.95 -5.00 7.13
C ASP A 140 -8.64 -5.02 5.76
N SER A 141 -9.39 -6.07 5.43
CA SER A 141 -10.01 -6.18 4.10
C SER A 141 -11.32 -5.39 4.00
N ALA A 142 -12.30 -5.59 4.89
CA ALA A 142 -13.59 -4.95 4.71
C ALA A 142 -13.57 -3.46 5.09
N ILE A 143 -13.14 -3.13 6.32
CA ILE A 143 -13.21 -1.75 6.83
C ILE A 143 -12.16 -0.86 6.18
N CYS A 144 -10.90 -1.29 6.13
CA CYS A 144 -9.82 -0.45 5.57
C CYS A 144 -10.01 -0.20 4.08
N PHE A 145 -10.36 -1.23 3.27
CA PHE A 145 -10.61 -1.01 1.85
C PHE A 145 -11.86 -0.18 1.57
N ALA A 146 -12.94 -0.37 2.32
CA ALA A 146 -14.13 0.48 2.18
C ALA A 146 -13.80 1.95 2.53
N SER A 147 -13.03 2.18 3.60
CA SER A 147 -12.58 3.52 4.01
C SER A 147 -11.63 4.11 2.97
N TRP A 148 -10.73 3.30 2.41
CA TRP A 148 -9.82 3.73 1.34
C TRP A 148 -10.60 4.16 0.09
N ASN A 149 -11.52 3.33 -0.38
CA ASN A 149 -12.35 3.66 -1.54
C ASN A 149 -13.20 4.90 -1.29
N TYR A 150 -13.76 5.06 -0.09
CA TYR A 150 -14.46 6.28 0.28
C TYR A 150 -13.53 7.50 0.25
N ALA A 151 -12.29 7.38 0.72
CA ALA A 151 -11.31 8.46 0.63
C ALA A 151 -10.95 8.79 -0.83
N VAL A 152 -10.80 7.78 -1.70
CA VAL A 152 -10.58 8.00 -3.15
C VAL A 152 -11.75 8.78 -3.75
N GLN A 153 -12.98 8.47 -3.37
CA GLN A 153 -14.19 9.16 -3.82
C GLN A 153 -14.19 10.64 -3.40
N GLN A 154 -13.79 10.95 -2.17
CA GLN A 154 -13.84 12.31 -1.64
C GLN A 154 -12.64 13.17 -2.06
N LEU A 155 -11.44 12.62 -2.03
CA LEU A 155 -10.18 13.34 -2.21
C LEU A 155 -9.57 13.14 -3.60
N GLY A 156 -10.01 12.12 -4.30
CA GLY A 156 -9.40 11.64 -5.54
C GLY A 156 -8.19 10.72 -5.32
N PRO A 157 -7.81 9.95 -6.35
CA PRO A 157 -6.82 8.88 -6.23
C PRO A 157 -5.40 9.39 -5.92
N VAL A 158 -5.02 10.58 -6.43
CA VAL A 158 -3.67 11.12 -6.20
C VAL A 158 -3.51 11.55 -4.74
N ALA A 159 -4.44 12.36 -4.21
CA ALA A 159 -4.37 12.82 -2.83
C ALA A 159 -4.45 11.65 -1.83
N THR A 160 -5.35 10.67 -2.09
CA THR A 160 -5.47 9.50 -1.24
C THR A 160 -4.20 8.65 -1.26
N SER A 161 -3.59 8.44 -2.43
CA SER A 161 -2.39 7.60 -2.54
C SER A 161 -1.17 8.14 -1.78
N ILE A 162 -1.06 9.46 -1.58
CA ILE A 162 0.02 10.08 -0.79
C ILE A 162 0.04 9.57 0.66
N TYR A 163 -1.13 9.24 1.24
CA TYR A 163 -1.22 8.71 2.60
C TYR A 163 -0.54 7.33 2.78
N ILE A 164 -0.19 6.62 1.69
CA ILE A 164 0.64 5.41 1.75
C ILE A 164 1.99 5.69 2.46
N TYR A 165 2.51 6.92 2.36
CA TYR A 165 3.73 7.30 3.06
C TYR A 165 3.65 7.19 4.59
N LEU A 166 2.44 7.19 5.15
CA LEU A 166 2.24 6.99 6.60
C LEU A 166 2.41 5.53 7.04
N GLN A 167 2.33 4.57 6.12
CA GLN A 167 2.40 3.14 6.45
C GLN A 167 3.70 2.77 7.19
N PRO A 168 4.92 3.10 6.71
CA PRO A 168 6.14 2.77 7.43
C PRO A 168 6.27 3.53 8.76
N VAL A 169 5.73 4.74 8.83
CA VAL A 169 5.70 5.51 10.09
C VAL A 169 4.81 4.82 11.12
N GLY A 170 3.61 4.40 10.71
CA GLY A 170 2.68 3.64 11.56
C GLY A 170 3.30 2.33 12.04
N THR A 171 4.02 1.62 11.16
CA THR A 171 4.72 0.37 11.51
C THR A 171 5.75 0.60 12.62
N ILE A 172 6.57 1.65 12.54
CA ILE A 172 7.54 1.98 13.59
C ILE A 172 6.84 2.36 14.90
N LEU A 173 5.81 3.20 14.84
CA LEU A 173 5.09 3.60 16.04
C LEU A 173 4.49 2.40 16.77
N LEU A 174 3.90 1.47 16.04
CA LEU A 174 3.38 0.22 16.60
C LEU A 174 4.50 -0.69 17.12
N GLY A 175 5.64 -0.77 16.42
CA GLY A 175 6.83 -1.50 16.90
C GLY A 175 7.33 -0.97 18.24
N VAL A 176 7.40 0.35 18.40
CA VAL A 176 7.78 0.98 19.68
C VAL A 176 6.75 0.73 20.77
N LEU A 177 5.44 0.89 20.45
CA LEU A 177 4.37 0.80 21.44
C LEU A 177 4.09 -0.65 21.88
N ILE A 178 4.12 -1.61 20.94
CA ILE A 178 3.70 -2.99 21.20
C ILE A 178 4.91 -3.89 21.45
N LEU A 179 5.97 -3.74 20.66
CA LEU A 179 7.17 -4.58 20.73
C LEU A 179 8.28 -3.97 21.59
N HIS A 180 8.06 -2.75 22.12
CA HIS A 180 9.04 -1.98 22.92
C HIS A 180 10.39 -1.79 22.19
N GLU A 181 10.36 -1.69 20.86
CA GLU A 181 11.55 -1.43 20.05
C GLU A 181 12.11 -0.04 20.33
N ARG A 182 13.44 0.09 20.29
CA ARG A 182 14.09 1.39 20.49
C ARG A 182 14.07 2.20 19.20
N LEU A 183 13.62 3.44 19.28
CA LEU A 183 13.77 4.40 18.19
C LEU A 183 15.24 4.71 17.95
N THR A 184 15.69 4.52 16.73
CA THR A 184 17.02 4.95 16.31
C THR A 184 16.96 6.40 15.79
N LEU A 185 18.09 7.10 15.86
CA LEU A 185 18.18 8.46 15.31
C LEU A 185 17.83 8.50 13.83
N THR A 186 18.26 7.47 13.08
CA THR A 186 17.93 7.29 11.65
C THR A 186 16.44 7.16 11.42
N SER A 187 15.73 6.39 12.26
CA SER A 187 14.26 6.28 12.20
C SER A 187 13.57 7.61 12.48
N CYS A 188 14.05 8.36 13.46
CA CYS A 188 13.47 9.69 13.76
C CYS A 188 13.64 10.67 12.59
N ILE A 189 14.82 10.74 11.99
CA ILE A 189 15.08 11.57 10.80
C ILE A 189 14.22 11.10 9.63
N GLY A 190 14.13 9.79 9.41
CA GLY A 190 13.29 9.22 8.36
C GLY A 190 11.81 9.57 8.52
N ILE A 191 11.26 9.51 9.73
CA ILE A 191 9.89 9.91 10.04
C ILE A 191 9.68 11.39 9.69
N LEU A 192 10.58 12.29 10.12
CA LEU A 192 10.47 13.72 9.84
C LEU A 192 10.51 14.01 8.33
N LEU A 193 11.41 13.36 7.58
CA LEU A 193 11.49 13.50 6.13
C LEU A 193 10.23 12.97 5.45
N THR A 194 9.69 11.86 5.90
CA THR A 194 8.45 11.29 5.35
C THR A 194 7.27 12.23 5.56
N PHE A 195 7.12 12.81 6.75
CA PHE A 195 6.09 13.82 7.01
C PHE A 195 6.27 15.09 6.18
N ALA A 196 7.51 15.60 6.08
CA ALA A 196 7.80 16.75 5.22
C ALA A 196 7.44 16.45 3.76
N GLY A 197 7.79 15.26 3.27
CA GLY A 197 7.42 14.79 1.95
C GLY A 197 5.92 14.71 1.72
N LEU A 198 5.18 14.17 2.68
CA LEU A 198 3.72 14.09 2.64
C LEU A 198 3.07 15.48 2.57
N LEU A 199 3.53 16.43 3.38
CA LEU A 199 2.98 17.79 3.41
C LEU A 199 3.28 18.59 2.13
N LEU A 200 4.37 18.28 1.42
CA LEU A 200 4.74 18.94 0.16
C LEU A 200 4.07 18.32 -1.06
N SER A 201 3.67 17.04 -0.99
CA SER A 201 3.03 16.31 -2.07
C SER A 201 1.54 16.65 -2.18
#